data_99370666b31e14b2fe878ca04f0959c9
#
_entry.id   99370666b31e14b2fe878ca04f0959c9
#
_cell.length_a   1.000
_cell.length_b   1.000
_cell.length_c   1.000
_cell.angle_alpha   90.00
_cell.angle_beta   90.00
_cell.angle_gamma   90.00
#
_symmetry.space_group_name_H-M   'P 1'
#
loop_
_entity.id
_entity.type
_entity.pdbx_description
1 polymer ?
#
loop_
_entity_poly.entity_id
_entity_poly.type
_entity_poly.pdbx_seq_one_letter_code
_entity_poly.pdbx_strand_id
1 'polypeptide(L)' 'MSEAIEALAEAWASLDGKLDEFHAGRAGEDTEGDYHGYLSDAAELAKRLEHRGYVIVRAPRYT' A
#
# COMPACT_ATOMS: atom_id res chain seq x y z
N MET A 1 6.86 3.17 -8.43
CA MET A 1 6.05 3.48 -7.23
C MET A 1 6.91 3.32 -5.98
N SER A 2 6.68 4.14 -4.97
CA SER A 2 7.56 4.10 -3.79
C SER A 2 7.31 2.88 -2.92
N GLU A 3 8.36 2.43 -2.27
CA GLU A 3 8.30 1.32 -1.32
C GLU A 3 7.30 1.60 -0.18
N ALA A 4 7.22 2.87 0.27
CA ALA A 4 6.30 3.27 1.33
C ALA A 4 4.84 3.13 0.89
N ILE A 5 4.52 3.46 -0.37
CA ILE A 5 3.18 3.33 -0.91
C ILE A 5 2.78 1.85 -0.97
N GLU A 6 3.68 0.98 -1.43
CA GLU A 6 3.40 -0.46 -1.47
C GLU A 6 3.20 -1.03 -0.06
N ALA A 7 4.02 -0.62 0.89
CA ALA A 7 3.90 -1.07 2.27
C ALA A 7 2.55 -0.65 2.88
N LEU A 8 2.12 0.57 2.61
CA LEU A 8 0.82 1.06 3.08
C LEU A 8 -0.33 0.27 2.44
N ALA A 9 -0.23 0.02 1.14
CA ALA A 9 -1.24 -0.75 0.41
C ALA A 9 -1.35 -2.18 0.96
N GLU A 10 -0.20 -2.82 1.21
CA GLU A 10 -0.16 -4.17 1.77
C GLU A 10 -0.78 -4.23 3.16
N ALA A 11 -0.45 -3.26 4.02
CA ALA A 11 -1.01 -3.17 5.35
C ALA A 11 -2.53 -2.98 5.29
N TRP A 12 -3.00 -2.17 4.36
CA TRP A 12 -4.43 -1.94 4.17
C TRP A 12 -5.13 -3.21 3.71
N ALA A 13 -4.55 -3.92 2.75
CA ALA A 13 -5.09 -5.20 2.29
C ALA A 13 -5.16 -6.22 3.43
N SER A 14 -4.15 -6.24 4.28
CA SER A 14 -4.13 -7.11 5.46
C SER A 14 -5.29 -6.77 6.41
N LEU A 15 -5.54 -5.49 6.62
CA LEU A 15 -6.64 -5.03 7.46
C LEU A 15 -8.00 -5.51 6.92
N ASP A 16 -8.15 -5.52 5.61
CA ASP A 16 -9.39 -5.92 4.94
C ASP A 16 -9.50 -7.44 4.76
N GLY A 17 -8.50 -8.21 5.16
CA GLY A 17 -8.48 -9.66 4.96
C GLY A 17 -8.20 -10.04 3.51
N LYS A 18 -7.52 -9.19 2.76
CA LYS A 18 -7.27 -9.38 1.33
C LYS A 18 -5.78 -9.49 0.98
N LEU A 19 -4.98 -9.91 1.95
CA LEU A 19 -3.53 -9.99 1.74
C LEU A 19 -3.14 -10.97 0.63
N ASP A 20 -3.84 -12.10 0.55
CA ASP A 20 -3.57 -13.10 -0.49
C ASP A 20 -3.84 -12.54 -1.88
N GLU A 21 -4.95 -11.83 -2.04
CA GLU A 21 -5.31 -11.17 -3.29
C GLU A 21 -4.31 -10.08 -3.66
N PHE A 22 -3.82 -9.35 -2.67
CA PHE A 22 -2.79 -8.34 -2.89
C PHE A 22 -1.51 -8.96 -3.40
N HIS A 23 -1.05 -10.05 -2.78
CA HIS A 23 0.17 -10.74 -3.20
C HIS A 23 0.02 -11.36 -4.59
N ALA A 24 -1.14 -11.93 -4.88
CA ALA A 24 -1.42 -12.47 -6.22
C ALA A 24 -1.35 -11.38 -7.28
N GLY A 25 -1.93 -10.22 -6.99
CA GLY A 25 -1.87 -9.07 -7.90
C GLY A 25 -0.45 -8.58 -8.13
N ARG A 26 0.36 -8.55 -7.07
CA ARG A 26 1.78 -8.18 -7.19
C ARG A 26 2.53 -9.13 -8.12
N ALA A 27 2.16 -10.40 -8.10
CA ALA A 27 2.77 -11.43 -8.96
C ALA A 27 2.21 -11.40 -10.40
N GLY A 28 1.28 -10.51 -10.70
CA GLY A 28 0.70 -10.39 -12.03
C GLY A 28 -0.61 -11.13 -12.23
N GLU A 29 -1.23 -11.58 -11.15
CA GLU A 29 -2.48 -12.35 -11.16
C GLU A 29 -3.66 -11.51 -10.65
N ASP A 30 -3.67 -10.24 -10.96
CA ASP A 30 -4.66 -9.29 -10.44
C ASP A 30 -5.94 -9.31 -11.27
N THR A 31 -6.72 -10.39 -11.13
CA THR A 31 -7.94 -10.59 -11.92
C THR A 31 -9.11 -9.70 -11.48
N GLU A 32 -9.13 -9.28 -10.22
CA GLU A 32 -10.20 -8.46 -9.65
C GLU A 32 -9.80 -7.01 -9.40
N GLY A 33 -8.56 -6.64 -9.69
CA GLY A 33 -8.10 -5.28 -9.52
C GLY A 33 -7.77 -4.87 -8.09
N ASP A 34 -7.76 -5.81 -7.14
CA ASP A 34 -7.50 -5.50 -5.73
C ASP A 34 -6.11 -4.88 -5.51
N TYR A 35 -5.09 -5.47 -6.11
CA TYR A 35 -3.72 -4.96 -5.96
C TYR A 35 -3.61 -3.51 -6.43
N HIS A 36 -4.06 -3.22 -7.62
CA HIS A 36 -4.02 -1.86 -8.18
C HIS A 36 -4.93 -0.90 -7.42
N GLY A 37 -6.07 -1.39 -6.94
CA GLY A 37 -6.97 -0.59 -6.12
C GLY A 37 -6.33 -0.15 -4.83
N TYR A 38 -5.68 -1.06 -4.12
CA TYR A 38 -4.99 -0.72 -2.87
C TYR A 38 -3.80 0.22 -3.11
N LEU A 39 -3.05 0.00 -4.18
CA LEU A 39 -1.94 0.91 -4.53
C LEU A 39 -2.44 2.32 -4.82
N SER A 40 -3.51 2.43 -5.59
CA SER A 40 -4.10 3.73 -5.95
C SER A 40 -4.61 4.46 -4.70
N ASP A 41 -5.32 3.76 -3.83
CA ASP A 41 -5.85 4.36 -2.60
C ASP A 41 -4.73 4.76 -1.65
N ALA A 42 -3.69 3.93 -1.54
CA ALA A 42 -2.54 4.24 -0.69
C ALA A 42 -1.80 5.48 -1.20
N ALA A 43 -1.62 5.60 -2.52
CA ALA A 43 -0.98 6.77 -3.12
C ALA A 43 -1.79 8.04 -2.85
N GLU A 44 -3.10 7.96 -2.97
CA GLU A 44 -3.98 9.11 -2.71
C GLU A 44 -3.93 9.49 -1.23
N LEU A 45 -3.95 8.52 -0.34
CA LEU A 45 -3.86 8.77 1.10
C LEU A 45 -2.54 9.43 1.46
N ALA A 46 -1.43 8.96 0.90
CA ALA A 46 -0.11 9.55 1.13
C ALA A 46 -0.08 11.02 0.69
N LYS A 47 -0.68 11.31 -0.47
CA LYS A 47 -0.78 12.67 -0.99
C LYS A 47 -1.56 13.57 -0.05
N ARG A 48 -2.65 13.09 0.49
CA ARG A 48 -3.47 13.85 1.45
C ARG A 48 -2.73 14.11 2.76
N LEU A 49 -1.92 13.16 3.19
CA LEU A 49 -1.06 13.35 4.36
C LEU A 49 -0.02 14.43 4.12
N GLU A 50 0.58 14.47 2.93
CA GLU A 50 1.54 15.52 2.56
C GLU A 50 0.90 16.90 2.67
N HIS A 51 -0.33 17.05 2.23
CA HIS A 51 -1.06 18.32 2.33
C HIS A 51 -1.30 18.75 3.76
N ARG A 52 -1.22 17.82 4.71
CA ARG A 52 -1.38 18.11 6.14
C ARG A 52 -0.04 18.23 6.86
N GLY A 53 1.05 18.20 6.13
CA GLY A 53 2.39 18.37 6.68
C GLY A 53 3.05 17.08 7.18
N TYR A 54 2.58 15.93 6.73
CA TYR A 54 3.14 14.63 7.12
C TYR A 54 3.70 13.89 5.91
N VAL A 55 4.70 13.07 6.15
CA VAL A 55 5.23 12.17 5.13
C VAL A 55 5.36 10.78 5.73
N ILE A 56 5.22 9.76 4.88
CA ILE A 56 5.42 8.38 5.29
C ILE A 56 6.89 8.05 5.11
N VAL A 57 7.56 7.66 6.20
CA VAL A 57 8.96 7.29 6.17
C VAL A 57 9.13 5.90 6.76
N ARG A 58 10.17 5.21 6.32
CA ARG A 58 10.50 3.90 6.86
C ARG A 58 10.98 4.05 8.30
N ALA A 59 10.43 3.23 9.19
CA ALA A 59 10.88 3.22 10.58
C ALA A 59 12.31 2.70 10.67
N PRO A 60 13.13 3.23 11.59
CA PRO A 60 14.46 2.70 11.82
C PRO A 60 14.38 1.25 12.25
N ARG A 61 15.35 0.44 11.81
CA ARG A 61 15.44 -0.95 12.24
C ARG A 61 16.39 -1.05 13.42
N TYR A 62 15.90 -1.60 14.50
CA TYR A 62 16.72 -1.91 15.67
C TYR A 62 16.88 -3.43 15.74
N THR A 63 18.09 -3.86 15.74
CA THR A 63 18.41 -5.29 15.84
C THR A 63 19.08 -5.59 17.16
#